data_34bad3f7a2af84bf3aaf1dabc82de6f3
#
_entry.id   34bad3f7a2af84bf3aaf1dabc82de6f3
#
_cell.length_a   1.000
_cell.length_b   1.000
_cell.length_c   1.000
_cell.angle_alpha   90.00
_cell.angle_beta   90.00
_cell.angle_gamma   90.00
#
_symmetry.space_group_name_H-M   'P 1'
#
loop_
_entity.id
_entity.type
_entity.pdbx_description
1 polymer ?
#
loop_
_entity_poly.entity_id
_entity_poly.type
_entity_poly.pdbx_seq_one_letter_code
_entity_poly.pdbx_strand_id
1 'polypeptide(L)'
;MNVMDGLEKKLMPMAESVSKNKYLLTMRDSFAMLMPILIIGSMFTLVGNLPIPAWVDFLKATTIQGKSLFSLLAIPSACTVSLMAIFLSFEIGYNFADQLSLEDRVSAGMVSLISWFILMPQVTEFLPQGATQPFLVESIPLAWTGAKGVFVAIIVGFLSVHIFGLVIKKNWVIRMPEGVPTSVSLAFSALIPMSLTFLAIWAVGVLFALTPWGDAFTCIYSMLQAPLTMLGGTVWALAIAYVIQGIFWFFGINGSNITSPIFTPILTALTLENQAAFAAGTALPNIINREFDAFFALFGGGGSTLSLLIAIFLFCNSRRAKDIAKISIVPGVFGINEPVMYGLPIVLNPIMAIPLIFTPAINIAIAWFAMSTGLVPLCNGIMLPGSTPPLISGFLLCGWQGALLQLVLIALDMVIYLPFIKALDMQFLKEEKGAETEHAV
;
A
#
# COMPACT_ATOMS: atom_id res chain seq x y z
N MET A 1 -10.55 33.44 19.07
CA MET A 1 -9.91 32.14 18.77
C MET A 1 -10.55 31.66 17.49
N ASN A 2 -9.81 31.73 16.36
CA ASN A 2 -10.33 31.30 15.07
C ASN A 2 -10.63 29.80 15.09
N VAL A 3 -11.68 29.38 14.37
CA VAL A 3 -12.06 27.95 14.23
C VAL A 3 -10.87 27.12 13.78
N MET A 4 -9.95 27.72 12.99
CA MET A 4 -8.70 27.13 12.54
C MET A 4 -7.72 26.81 13.67
N ASP A 5 -7.51 27.74 14.62
CA ASP A 5 -6.62 27.52 15.77
C ASP A 5 -7.12 26.38 16.66
N GLY A 6 -8.46 26.22 16.74
CA GLY A 6 -9.10 25.15 17.51
C GLY A 6 -8.95 23.78 16.83
N LEU A 7 -9.03 23.71 15.50
CA LEU A 7 -8.83 22.51 14.71
C LEU A 7 -7.37 22.07 14.72
N GLU A 8 -6.44 23.01 14.51
CA GLU A 8 -4.99 22.76 14.55
C GLU A 8 -4.59 22.15 15.91
N LYS A 9 -5.01 22.76 17.03
CA LYS A 9 -4.73 22.27 18.39
C LYS A 9 -5.25 20.86 18.66
N LYS A 10 -6.28 20.40 17.96
CA LYS A 10 -6.83 19.05 18.13
C LYS A 10 -6.23 18.04 17.16
N LEU A 11 -6.00 18.44 15.91
CA LEU A 11 -5.53 17.54 14.84
C LEU A 11 -4.03 17.28 14.93
N MET A 12 -3.21 18.28 15.31
CA MET A 12 -1.77 18.10 15.45
C MET A 12 -1.37 17.00 16.45
N PRO A 13 -1.89 16.99 17.71
CA PRO A 13 -1.55 15.91 18.64
C PRO A 13 -2.04 14.54 18.17
N MET A 14 -3.18 14.48 17.47
CA MET A 14 -3.73 13.23 16.95
C MET A 14 -2.86 12.70 15.80
N ALA A 15 -2.44 13.56 14.87
CA ALA A 15 -1.51 13.21 13.80
C ALA A 15 -0.15 12.76 14.34
N GLU A 16 0.37 13.45 15.36
CA GLU A 16 1.62 13.10 16.02
C GLU A 16 1.53 11.75 16.74
N SER A 17 0.43 11.48 17.41
CA SER A 17 0.18 10.19 18.07
C SER A 17 0.12 9.04 17.06
N VAL A 18 -0.56 9.22 15.94
CA VAL A 18 -0.66 8.22 14.86
C VAL A 18 0.70 8.02 14.18
N SER A 19 1.40 9.11 13.84
CA SER A 19 2.71 9.05 13.15
C SER A 19 3.85 8.47 14.00
N LYS A 20 3.72 8.48 15.33
CA LYS A 20 4.67 7.87 16.28
C LYS A 20 4.23 6.49 16.78
N ASN A 21 3.08 5.98 16.32
CA ASN A 21 2.58 4.68 16.75
C ASN A 21 3.45 3.56 16.18
N LYS A 22 4.11 2.80 17.08
CA LYS A 22 5.06 1.73 16.69
C LYS A 22 4.44 0.64 15.80
N TYR A 23 3.17 0.30 16.00
CA TYR A 23 2.48 -0.71 15.19
C TYR A 23 2.24 -0.20 13.76
N LEU A 24 1.76 1.05 13.63
CA LEU A 24 1.52 1.66 12.33
C LEU A 24 2.81 1.92 11.56
N LEU A 25 3.87 2.36 12.25
CA LEU A 25 5.21 2.50 11.67
C LEU A 25 5.73 1.17 11.16
N THR A 26 5.65 0.11 11.98
CA THR A 26 6.06 -1.23 11.56
C THR A 26 5.31 -1.70 10.33
N MET A 27 3.99 -1.55 10.29
CA MET A 27 3.18 -1.93 9.13
C MET A 27 3.61 -1.17 7.87
N ARG A 28 3.72 0.16 7.96
CA ARG A 28 4.18 1.00 6.85
C ARG A 28 5.52 0.53 6.30
N ASP A 29 6.51 0.36 7.18
CA ASP A 29 7.89 0.05 6.79
C ASP A 29 8.00 -1.37 6.23
N SER A 30 7.29 -2.35 6.81
CA SER A 30 7.26 -3.73 6.32
C SER A 30 6.62 -3.83 4.93
N PHE A 31 5.51 -3.16 4.68
CA PHE A 31 4.92 -3.11 3.33
C PHE A 31 5.83 -2.39 2.34
N ALA A 32 6.49 -1.30 2.74
CA ALA A 32 7.45 -0.58 1.89
C ALA A 32 8.63 -1.47 1.47
N MET A 33 9.18 -2.27 2.38
CA MET A 33 10.28 -3.21 2.08
C MET A 33 9.86 -4.34 1.14
N LEU A 34 8.59 -4.76 1.17
CA LEU A 34 8.07 -5.79 0.26
C LEU A 34 7.78 -5.29 -1.15
N MET A 35 7.49 -3.99 -1.32
CA MET A 35 7.05 -3.44 -2.61
C MET A 35 7.96 -3.80 -3.80
N PRO A 36 9.31 -3.70 -3.72
CA PRO A 36 10.17 -4.04 -4.85
C PRO A 36 9.98 -5.49 -5.32
N ILE A 37 9.86 -6.44 -4.37
CA ILE A 37 9.68 -7.87 -4.67
C ILE A 37 8.34 -8.10 -5.38
N LEU A 38 7.26 -7.48 -4.87
CA LEU A 38 5.92 -7.61 -5.43
C LEU A 38 5.82 -6.95 -6.82
N ILE A 39 6.43 -5.78 -7.01
CA ILE A 39 6.48 -5.10 -8.30
C ILE A 39 7.19 -5.97 -9.34
N ILE A 40 8.39 -6.49 -9.02
CA ILE A 40 9.14 -7.37 -9.94
C ILE A 40 8.31 -8.60 -10.31
N GLY A 41 7.70 -9.27 -9.32
CA GLY A 41 6.82 -10.41 -9.58
C GLY A 41 5.62 -10.06 -10.47
N SER A 42 4.99 -8.91 -10.22
CA SER A 42 3.87 -8.40 -11.03
C SER A 42 4.28 -8.05 -12.46
N MET A 43 5.52 -7.58 -12.69
CA MET A 43 6.04 -7.31 -14.04
C MET A 43 6.10 -8.58 -14.90
N PHE A 44 6.43 -9.74 -14.32
CA PHE A 44 6.36 -11.01 -15.04
C PHE A 44 4.93 -11.38 -15.44
N THR A 45 3.95 -11.13 -14.57
CA THR A 45 2.53 -11.30 -14.91
C THR A 45 2.12 -10.35 -16.03
N LEU A 46 2.56 -9.08 -15.98
CA LEU A 46 2.30 -8.11 -17.04
C LEU A 46 2.84 -8.56 -18.40
N VAL A 47 4.12 -8.97 -18.43
CA VAL A 47 4.76 -9.46 -19.68
C VAL A 47 4.04 -10.68 -20.24
N GLY A 48 3.62 -11.61 -19.36
CA GLY A 48 2.86 -12.79 -19.77
C GLY A 48 1.47 -12.48 -20.33
N ASN A 49 0.85 -11.36 -19.92
CA ASN A 49 -0.52 -10.98 -20.24
C ASN A 49 -0.61 -9.63 -20.96
N LEU A 50 0.41 -9.22 -21.70
CA LEU A 50 0.32 -8.02 -22.54
C LEU A 50 -0.92 -8.10 -23.45
N PRO A 51 -1.65 -7.00 -23.66
CA PRO A 51 -2.87 -6.97 -24.49
C PRO A 51 -2.53 -7.03 -26.00
N ILE A 52 -1.66 -7.98 -26.39
CA ILE A 52 -1.22 -8.27 -27.75
C ILE A 52 -1.52 -9.74 -28.00
N PRO A 53 -2.63 -10.08 -28.69
CA PRO A 53 -3.05 -11.48 -28.89
C PRO A 53 -1.94 -12.36 -29.47
N ALA A 54 -1.24 -11.90 -30.50
CA ALA A 54 -0.14 -12.63 -31.12
C ALA A 54 1.00 -12.96 -30.16
N TRP A 55 1.27 -12.10 -29.16
CA TRP A 55 2.28 -12.34 -28.13
C TRP A 55 1.83 -13.42 -27.15
N VAL A 56 0.60 -13.34 -26.67
CA VAL A 56 0.05 -14.33 -25.75
C VAL A 56 -0.04 -15.71 -26.41
N ASP A 57 -0.48 -15.75 -27.68
CA ASP A 57 -0.52 -16.98 -28.46
C ASP A 57 0.88 -17.57 -28.69
N PHE A 58 1.87 -16.73 -28.99
CA PHE A 58 3.27 -17.14 -29.07
C PHE A 58 3.76 -17.77 -27.77
N LEU A 59 3.50 -17.13 -26.62
CA LEU A 59 3.93 -17.63 -25.31
C LEU A 59 3.26 -18.96 -24.95
N LYS A 60 2.00 -19.16 -25.33
CA LYS A 60 1.25 -20.40 -25.09
C LYS A 60 1.67 -21.53 -26.03
N ALA A 61 1.94 -21.20 -27.29
CA ALA A 61 2.33 -22.18 -28.31
C ALA A 61 3.79 -22.64 -28.16
N THR A 62 4.69 -21.76 -27.71
CA THR A 62 6.11 -22.08 -27.55
C THR A 62 6.33 -22.90 -26.29
N THR A 63 6.87 -24.12 -26.44
CA THR A 63 7.12 -25.03 -25.32
C THR A 63 8.58 -25.35 -25.14
N ILE A 64 9.06 -25.43 -23.91
CA ILE A 64 10.38 -25.89 -23.52
C ILE A 64 10.18 -27.08 -22.57
N GLN A 65 10.68 -28.25 -22.94
CA GLN A 65 10.51 -29.50 -22.18
C GLN A 65 9.06 -29.77 -21.77
N GLY A 66 8.10 -29.51 -22.67
CA GLY A 66 6.66 -29.75 -22.43
C GLY A 66 5.95 -28.67 -21.60
N LYS A 67 6.66 -27.62 -21.13
CA LYS A 67 6.06 -26.46 -20.44
C LYS A 67 5.98 -25.28 -21.38
N SER A 68 4.84 -24.59 -21.45
CA SER A 68 4.70 -23.38 -22.26
C SER A 68 5.54 -22.23 -21.68
N LEU A 69 6.04 -21.33 -22.53
CA LEU A 69 6.72 -20.11 -22.08
C LEU A 69 5.82 -19.29 -21.15
N PHE A 70 4.52 -19.27 -21.41
CA PHE A 70 3.54 -18.63 -20.54
C PHE A 70 3.60 -19.17 -19.11
N SER A 71 3.61 -20.51 -18.93
CA SER A 71 3.71 -21.12 -17.60
C SER A 71 5.07 -20.90 -16.93
N LEU A 72 6.15 -20.82 -17.71
CA LEU A 72 7.48 -20.50 -17.18
C LEU A 72 7.59 -19.05 -16.72
N LEU A 73 6.99 -18.10 -17.44
CA LEU A 73 6.90 -16.69 -17.03
C LEU A 73 6.05 -16.47 -15.77
N ALA A 74 5.12 -17.38 -15.47
CA ALA A 74 4.33 -17.29 -14.24
C ALA A 74 5.11 -17.67 -12.97
N ILE A 75 6.23 -18.40 -13.08
CA ILE A 75 7.01 -18.89 -11.93
C ILE A 75 7.51 -17.73 -11.03
N PRO A 76 8.17 -16.66 -11.55
CA PRO A 76 8.63 -15.57 -10.69
C PRO A 76 7.50 -14.88 -9.93
N SER A 77 6.35 -14.69 -10.58
CA SER A 77 5.16 -14.14 -9.91
C SER A 77 4.65 -15.06 -8.80
N ALA A 78 4.58 -16.37 -9.06
CA ALA A 78 4.19 -17.35 -8.05
C ALA A 78 5.16 -17.39 -6.86
N CYS A 79 6.47 -17.20 -7.11
CA CYS A 79 7.49 -17.19 -6.04
C CYS A 79 7.59 -15.85 -5.28
N THR A 80 6.92 -14.80 -5.72
CA THR A 80 6.93 -13.48 -5.08
C THR A 80 5.55 -13.12 -4.55
N VAL A 81 4.61 -12.84 -5.44
CA VAL A 81 3.27 -12.35 -5.14
C VAL A 81 2.45 -13.39 -4.36
N SER A 82 2.46 -14.66 -4.81
CA SER A 82 1.71 -15.72 -4.14
C SER A 82 2.29 -16.15 -2.80
N LEU A 83 3.53 -15.75 -2.47
CA LEU A 83 4.19 -16.03 -1.20
C LEU A 83 4.33 -14.78 -0.31
N MET A 84 3.63 -13.70 -0.63
CA MET A 84 3.77 -12.40 0.04
C MET A 84 3.62 -12.48 1.55
N ALA A 85 2.67 -13.26 2.09
CA ALA A 85 2.43 -13.34 3.52
C ALA A 85 3.61 -13.96 4.29
N ILE A 86 4.37 -14.85 3.64
CA ILE A 86 5.61 -15.42 4.20
C ILE A 86 6.64 -14.32 4.41
N PHE A 87 6.91 -13.53 3.37
CA PHE A 87 7.86 -12.43 3.47
C PHE A 87 7.39 -11.37 4.46
N LEU A 88 6.09 -11.03 4.41
CA LEU A 88 5.50 -10.06 5.32
C LEU A 88 5.64 -10.49 6.80
N SER A 89 5.45 -11.77 7.10
CA SER A 89 5.58 -12.26 8.47
C SER A 89 7.00 -12.05 9.02
N PHE A 90 8.03 -12.23 8.20
CA PHE A 90 9.40 -11.91 8.56
C PHE A 90 9.61 -10.40 8.74
N GLU A 91 9.17 -9.59 7.77
CA GLU A 91 9.34 -8.14 7.77
C GLU A 91 8.64 -7.46 8.95
N ILE A 92 7.43 -7.90 9.32
CA ILE A 92 6.75 -7.40 10.52
C ILE A 92 7.59 -7.68 11.75
N GLY A 93 8.13 -8.89 11.91
CA GLY A 93 8.97 -9.24 13.04
C GLY A 93 10.26 -8.43 13.09
N TYR A 94 10.93 -8.28 11.96
CA TYR A 94 12.16 -7.53 11.80
C TYR A 94 11.98 -6.04 12.13
N ASN A 95 11.00 -5.38 11.53
CA ASN A 95 10.74 -3.96 11.75
C ASN A 95 10.16 -3.68 13.14
N PHE A 96 9.35 -4.59 13.69
CA PHE A 96 8.82 -4.42 15.03
C PHE A 96 9.89 -4.55 16.12
N ALA A 97 10.90 -5.38 15.90
CA ALA A 97 12.06 -5.47 16.78
C ALA A 97 12.80 -4.13 16.87
N ASP A 98 12.92 -3.39 15.76
CA ASP A 98 13.47 -2.03 15.74
C ASP A 98 12.67 -1.08 16.62
N GLN A 99 11.34 -1.08 16.48
CA GLN A 99 10.45 -0.26 17.31
C GLN A 99 10.49 -0.63 18.80
N LEU A 100 10.91 -1.84 19.14
CA LEU A 100 11.11 -2.30 20.52
C LEU A 100 12.55 -2.14 21.01
N SER A 101 13.45 -1.62 20.17
CA SER A 101 14.89 -1.46 20.43
C SER A 101 15.57 -2.80 20.79
N LEU A 102 15.20 -3.87 20.08
CA LEU A 102 15.86 -5.17 20.19
C LEU A 102 17.08 -5.20 19.26
N GLU A 103 18.24 -5.66 19.77
CA GLU A 103 19.48 -5.71 19.00
C GLU A 103 19.44 -6.74 17.86
N ASP A 104 18.84 -7.90 18.11
CA ASP A 104 18.75 -9.00 17.15
C ASP A 104 17.42 -8.97 16.40
N ARG A 105 17.36 -8.13 15.35
CA ARG A 105 16.19 -7.99 14.49
C ARG A 105 15.97 -9.22 13.61
N VAL A 106 17.06 -9.87 13.18
CA VAL A 106 16.99 -11.05 12.31
C VAL A 106 16.32 -12.20 13.06
N SER A 107 16.76 -12.48 14.29
CA SER A 107 16.11 -13.49 15.14
C SER A 107 14.64 -13.17 15.40
N ALA A 108 14.27 -11.90 15.59
CA ALA A 108 12.89 -11.49 15.75
C ALA A 108 12.05 -11.74 14.47
N GLY A 109 12.62 -11.44 13.30
CA GLY A 109 12.00 -11.76 12.00
C GLY A 109 11.78 -13.26 11.82
N MET A 110 12.78 -14.09 12.16
CA MET A 110 12.68 -15.55 12.13
C MET A 110 11.64 -16.08 13.13
N VAL A 111 11.60 -15.51 14.34
CA VAL A 111 10.58 -15.84 15.34
C VAL A 111 9.17 -15.58 14.82
N SER A 112 8.96 -14.43 14.19
CA SER A 112 7.67 -14.08 13.59
C SER A 112 7.30 -15.06 12.48
N LEU A 113 8.21 -15.33 11.56
CA LEU A 113 8.00 -16.25 10.44
C LEU A 113 7.67 -17.67 10.91
N ILE A 114 8.45 -18.22 11.83
CA ILE A 114 8.22 -19.58 12.35
C ILE A 114 6.91 -19.62 13.14
N SER A 115 6.61 -18.59 13.93
CA SER A 115 5.34 -18.49 14.66
C SER A 115 4.13 -18.49 13.72
N TRP A 116 4.24 -17.83 12.57
CA TRP A 116 3.24 -17.84 11.54
C TRP A 116 3.01 -19.26 10.98
N PHE A 117 4.10 -20.00 10.70
CA PHE A 117 4.01 -21.41 10.27
C PHE A 117 3.46 -22.34 11.37
N ILE A 118 3.77 -22.12 12.65
CA ILE A 118 3.24 -22.91 13.78
C ILE A 118 1.71 -22.83 13.82
N LEU A 119 1.12 -21.69 13.51
CA LEU A 119 -0.33 -21.47 13.53
C LEU A 119 -1.03 -21.86 12.23
N MET A 120 -0.28 -22.08 11.14
CA MET A 120 -0.85 -22.38 9.83
C MET A 120 -1.37 -23.81 9.75
N PRO A 121 -2.55 -24.07 9.15
CA PRO A 121 -2.98 -25.41 8.82
C PRO A 121 -1.93 -26.14 7.96
N GLN A 122 -1.51 -27.32 8.37
CA GLN A 122 -0.48 -28.12 7.67
C GLN A 122 -1.10 -29.16 6.72
N VAL A 123 -2.36 -28.97 6.34
CA VAL A 123 -3.09 -29.88 5.47
C VAL A 123 -3.89 -29.12 4.42
N THR A 124 -4.04 -29.73 3.25
CA THR A 124 -4.89 -29.21 2.15
C THR A 124 -5.83 -30.31 1.72
N GLU A 125 -7.09 -29.96 1.47
CA GLU A 125 -8.03 -30.86 0.82
C GLU A 125 -7.67 -30.96 -0.68
N PHE A 126 -7.48 -32.17 -1.14
CA PHE A 126 -7.22 -32.50 -2.54
C PHE A 126 -8.28 -33.47 -3.06
N LEU A 127 -8.98 -33.06 -4.13
CA LEU A 127 -9.95 -33.89 -4.82
C LEU A 127 -9.31 -34.40 -6.13
N PRO A 128 -8.84 -35.67 -6.18
CA PRO A 128 -8.33 -36.28 -7.40
C PRO A 128 -9.41 -36.40 -8.49
N GLN A 129 -8.97 -36.34 -9.75
CA GLN A 129 -9.87 -36.53 -10.90
C GLN A 129 -10.60 -37.88 -10.78
N GLY A 130 -11.96 -37.86 -10.75
CA GLY A 130 -12.79 -39.05 -10.63
C GLY A 130 -13.10 -39.48 -9.20
N ALA A 131 -12.57 -38.83 -8.16
CA ALA A 131 -12.95 -39.09 -6.77
C ALA A 131 -14.18 -38.27 -6.36
N THR A 132 -15.01 -38.82 -5.49
CA THR A 132 -16.23 -38.21 -4.97
C THR A 132 -16.03 -37.55 -3.60
N GLN A 133 -14.89 -37.82 -2.93
CA GLN A 133 -14.55 -37.26 -1.63
C GLN A 133 -13.12 -36.71 -1.66
N PRO A 134 -12.86 -35.56 -1.02
CA PRO A 134 -11.53 -34.99 -0.90
C PRO A 134 -10.67 -35.83 0.08
N PHE A 135 -9.37 -35.85 -0.19
CA PHE A 135 -8.36 -36.42 0.71
C PHE A 135 -7.61 -35.28 1.38
N LEU A 136 -7.28 -35.42 2.66
CA LEU A 136 -6.38 -34.52 3.35
C LEU A 136 -4.94 -34.91 3.02
N VAL A 137 -4.19 -33.93 2.48
CA VAL A 137 -2.77 -34.10 2.12
C VAL A 137 -1.94 -33.15 2.98
N GLU A 138 -0.90 -33.68 3.62
CA GLU A 138 0.07 -32.85 4.34
C GLU A 138 0.77 -31.93 3.33
N SER A 139 0.62 -30.63 3.51
CA SER A 139 1.13 -29.62 2.58
C SER A 139 1.07 -28.22 3.20
N ILE A 140 1.83 -27.30 2.62
CA ILE A 140 1.69 -25.87 2.87
C ILE A 140 0.61 -25.32 1.93
N PRO A 141 -0.57 -24.91 2.44
CA PRO A 141 -1.65 -24.42 1.58
C PRO A 141 -1.28 -23.06 0.96
N LEU A 142 -1.06 -23.01 -0.35
CA LEU A 142 -0.74 -21.77 -1.06
C LEU A 142 -1.82 -20.68 -0.90
N ALA A 143 -3.06 -21.07 -0.58
CA ALA A 143 -4.13 -20.11 -0.31
C ALA A 143 -3.80 -19.15 0.84
N TRP A 144 -3.04 -19.62 1.84
CA TRP A 144 -2.66 -18.82 3.00
C TRP A 144 -1.34 -18.06 2.83
N THR A 145 -0.48 -18.44 1.89
CA THR A 145 0.81 -17.79 1.69
C THR A 145 0.72 -16.42 0.98
N GLY A 146 -0.41 -16.15 0.31
CA GLY A 146 -0.72 -14.90 -0.40
C GLY A 146 -1.63 -13.96 0.40
N ALA A 147 -2.61 -13.37 -0.30
CA ALA A 147 -3.52 -12.35 0.24
C ALA A 147 -4.20 -12.73 1.56
N LYS A 148 -4.70 -13.98 1.66
CA LYS A 148 -5.44 -14.43 2.85
C LYS A 148 -4.60 -14.55 4.12
N GLY A 149 -3.27 -14.68 4.00
CA GLY A 149 -2.37 -14.79 5.15
C GLY A 149 -1.84 -13.45 5.67
N VAL A 150 -2.12 -12.35 5.00
CA VAL A 150 -1.55 -11.01 5.29
C VAL A 150 -1.87 -10.55 6.72
N PHE A 151 -3.14 -10.58 7.11
CA PHE A 151 -3.54 -10.13 8.44
C PHE A 151 -3.05 -11.06 9.54
N VAL A 152 -2.97 -12.35 9.25
CA VAL A 152 -2.36 -13.31 10.17
C VAL A 152 -0.88 -12.99 10.38
N ALA A 153 -0.15 -12.68 9.30
CA ALA A 153 1.26 -12.30 9.39
C ALA A 153 1.46 -11.05 10.28
N ILE A 154 0.59 -10.05 10.15
CA ILE A 154 0.64 -8.84 10.97
C ILE A 154 0.39 -9.15 12.45
N ILE A 155 -0.69 -9.87 12.76
CA ILE A 155 -1.09 -10.15 14.15
C ILE A 155 -0.07 -11.06 14.84
N VAL A 156 0.31 -12.15 14.17
CA VAL A 156 1.27 -13.11 14.71
C VAL A 156 2.66 -12.50 14.85
N GLY A 157 3.05 -11.65 13.89
CA GLY A 157 4.31 -10.92 13.96
C GLY A 157 4.38 -10.02 15.20
N PHE A 158 3.36 -9.22 15.45
CA PHE A 158 3.30 -8.41 16.65
C PHE A 158 3.28 -9.26 17.93
N LEU A 159 2.45 -10.30 17.98
CA LEU A 159 2.31 -11.15 19.16
C LEU A 159 3.62 -11.86 19.51
N SER A 160 4.21 -12.54 18.52
CA SER A 160 5.42 -13.34 18.73
C SER A 160 6.62 -12.50 19.14
N VAL A 161 6.83 -11.35 18.48
CA VAL A 161 7.96 -10.46 18.81
C VAL A 161 7.75 -9.73 20.14
N HIS A 162 6.50 -9.47 20.54
CA HIS A 162 6.23 -9.01 21.91
C HIS A 162 6.66 -10.02 22.95
N ILE A 163 6.27 -11.30 22.78
CA ILE A 163 6.65 -12.38 23.71
C ILE A 163 8.18 -12.52 23.74
N PHE A 164 8.80 -12.59 22.55
CA PHE A 164 10.25 -12.68 22.40
C PHE A 164 10.97 -11.53 23.11
N GLY A 165 10.55 -10.29 22.86
CA GLY A 165 11.13 -9.10 23.48
C GLY A 165 10.91 -9.03 24.99
N LEU A 166 9.76 -9.53 25.50
CA LEU A 166 9.52 -9.61 26.95
C LEU A 166 10.47 -10.58 27.64
N VAL A 167 10.77 -11.73 27.02
CA VAL A 167 11.72 -12.71 27.58
C VAL A 167 13.14 -12.13 27.60
N ILE A 168 13.55 -11.44 26.54
CA ILE A 168 14.85 -10.75 26.48
C ILE A 168 14.93 -9.67 27.56
N LYS A 169 13.91 -8.82 27.70
CA LYS A 169 13.88 -7.76 28.72
C LYS A 169 13.91 -8.28 30.15
N LYS A 170 13.39 -9.49 30.38
CA LYS A 170 13.52 -10.18 31.69
C LYS A 170 14.89 -10.83 31.88
N ASN A 171 15.78 -10.70 30.89
CA ASN A 171 17.14 -11.25 30.92
C ASN A 171 17.20 -12.79 31.02
N TRP A 172 16.19 -13.45 30.49
CA TRP A 172 16.12 -14.93 30.40
C TRP A 172 16.85 -15.35 29.11
N VAL A 173 18.16 -15.19 29.12
CA VAL A 173 19.03 -15.42 27.95
C VAL A 173 20.28 -16.21 28.37
N ILE A 174 20.82 -16.99 27.44
CA ILE A 174 22.11 -17.65 27.63
C ILE A 174 23.19 -16.60 27.34
N ARG A 175 24.03 -16.33 28.35
CA ARG A 175 25.18 -15.40 28.19
C ARG A 175 26.44 -16.17 27.82
N MET A 176 27.09 -15.72 26.78
CA MET A 176 28.38 -16.28 26.38
C MET A 176 29.53 -15.54 27.07
N PRO A 177 30.72 -16.23 27.33
CA PRO A 177 31.91 -15.61 27.84
C PRO A 177 32.45 -14.51 26.91
N GLU A 178 33.27 -13.60 27.48
CA GLU A 178 34.00 -12.60 26.71
C GLU A 178 34.92 -13.29 25.67
N GLY A 179 35.02 -12.71 24.47
CA GLY A 179 35.82 -13.25 23.37
C GLY A 179 35.06 -14.12 22.37
N VAL A 180 33.77 -14.45 22.61
CA VAL A 180 32.93 -15.13 21.63
C VAL A 180 32.46 -14.12 20.58
N PRO A 181 32.52 -14.45 19.26
CA PRO A 181 31.99 -13.57 18.20
C PRO A 181 30.53 -13.14 18.46
N THR A 182 30.22 -11.88 18.18
CA THR A 182 28.91 -11.28 18.47
C THR A 182 27.75 -12.05 17.84
N SER A 183 27.91 -12.55 16.61
CA SER A 183 26.90 -13.36 15.92
C SER A 183 26.58 -14.66 16.65
N VAL A 184 27.59 -15.32 17.22
CA VAL A 184 27.43 -16.55 18.00
C VAL A 184 26.75 -16.24 19.33
N SER A 185 27.18 -15.19 20.00
CA SER A 185 26.59 -14.75 21.27
C SER A 185 25.11 -14.40 21.12
N LEU A 186 24.73 -13.68 20.07
CA LEU A 186 23.34 -13.34 19.76
C LEU A 186 22.51 -14.62 19.48
N ALA A 187 23.03 -15.56 18.68
CA ALA A 187 22.33 -16.81 18.39
C ALA A 187 22.03 -17.64 19.65
N PHE A 188 23.00 -17.75 20.56
CA PHE A 188 22.79 -18.48 21.82
C PHE A 188 21.87 -17.73 22.79
N SER A 189 21.97 -16.41 22.84
CA SER A 189 21.07 -15.60 23.69
C SER A 189 19.63 -15.66 23.25
N ALA A 190 19.35 -15.90 21.97
CA ALA A 190 18.01 -16.04 21.42
C ALA A 190 17.34 -17.39 21.70
N LEU A 191 18.09 -18.43 22.12
CA LEU A 191 17.53 -19.80 22.27
C LEU A 191 16.37 -19.87 23.26
N ILE A 192 16.52 -19.37 24.47
CA ILE A 192 15.44 -19.39 25.49
C ILE A 192 14.26 -18.50 25.06
N PRO A 193 14.47 -17.24 24.60
CA PRO A 193 13.40 -16.42 24.09
C PRO A 193 12.62 -17.06 22.94
N MET A 194 13.29 -17.66 21.95
CA MET A 194 12.65 -18.38 20.86
C MET A 194 11.83 -19.57 21.34
N SER A 195 12.41 -20.42 22.18
CA SER A 195 11.75 -21.61 22.71
C SER A 195 10.48 -21.27 23.47
N LEU A 196 10.53 -20.28 24.34
CA LEU A 196 9.35 -19.84 25.11
C LEU A 196 8.30 -19.18 24.20
N THR A 197 8.73 -18.43 23.19
CA THR A 197 7.81 -17.83 22.22
C THR A 197 7.11 -18.92 21.41
N PHE A 198 7.82 -19.90 20.87
CA PHE A 198 7.23 -20.98 20.08
C PHE A 198 6.28 -21.84 20.92
N LEU A 199 6.62 -22.11 22.17
CA LEU A 199 5.73 -22.81 23.10
C LEU A 199 4.44 -22.02 23.36
N ALA A 200 4.54 -20.71 23.57
CA ALA A 200 3.38 -19.84 23.75
C ALA A 200 2.50 -19.77 22.50
N ILE A 201 3.10 -19.62 21.33
CA ILE A 201 2.38 -19.59 20.05
C ILE A 201 1.74 -20.95 19.74
N TRP A 202 2.43 -22.06 20.02
CA TRP A 202 1.84 -23.39 19.91
C TRP A 202 0.61 -23.55 20.82
N ALA A 203 0.70 -23.09 22.08
CA ALA A 203 -0.43 -23.12 22.99
C ALA A 203 -1.61 -22.28 22.48
N VAL A 204 -1.34 -21.12 21.86
CA VAL A 204 -2.37 -20.32 21.16
C VAL A 204 -2.99 -21.14 20.02
N GLY A 205 -2.20 -21.84 19.22
CA GLY A 205 -2.70 -22.73 18.16
C GLY A 205 -3.64 -23.82 18.69
N VAL A 206 -3.27 -24.48 19.81
CA VAL A 206 -4.14 -25.47 20.50
C VAL A 206 -5.45 -24.83 20.94
N LEU A 207 -5.42 -23.60 21.47
CA LEU A 207 -6.65 -22.91 21.85
C LEU A 207 -7.55 -22.64 20.63
N PHE A 208 -7.00 -22.25 19.49
CA PHE A 208 -7.78 -22.08 18.27
C PHE A 208 -8.34 -23.41 17.73
N ALA A 209 -7.62 -24.52 17.87
CA ALA A 209 -8.11 -25.84 17.48
C ALA A 209 -9.36 -26.28 18.28
N LEU A 210 -9.58 -25.72 19.48
CA LEU A 210 -10.77 -25.96 20.29
C LEU A 210 -11.95 -25.04 19.92
N THR A 211 -11.75 -24.06 19.02
CA THR A 211 -12.80 -23.16 18.58
C THR A 211 -13.56 -23.73 17.36
N PRO A 212 -14.76 -23.18 17.04
CA PRO A 212 -15.49 -23.58 15.84
C PRO A 212 -14.76 -23.36 14.52
N TRP A 213 -13.72 -22.50 14.49
CA TRP A 213 -12.90 -22.20 13.29
C TRP A 213 -11.83 -23.27 13.06
N GLY A 214 -11.45 -24.05 14.06
CA GLY A 214 -10.46 -25.12 13.97
C GLY A 214 -9.00 -24.65 13.90
N ASP A 215 -8.72 -23.42 13.45
CA ASP A 215 -7.38 -22.85 13.36
C ASP A 215 -7.39 -21.32 13.44
N ALA A 216 -6.21 -20.75 13.71
CA ALA A 216 -6.03 -19.29 13.84
C ALA A 216 -6.21 -18.54 12.51
N PHE A 217 -5.81 -19.15 11.39
CA PHE A 217 -5.88 -18.52 10.06
C PHE A 217 -7.33 -18.31 9.63
N THR A 218 -8.14 -19.36 9.72
CA THR A 218 -9.57 -19.32 9.41
C THR A 218 -10.29 -18.33 10.33
N CYS A 219 -9.96 -18.30 11.62
CA CYS A 219 -10.55 -17.37 12.57
C CYS A 219 -10.20 -15.90 12.22
N ILE A 220 -8.93 -15.58 12.07
CA ILE A 220 -8.47 -14.21 11.78
C ILE A 220 -8.99 -13.75 10.40
N TYR A 221 -8.98 -14.62 9.41
CA TYR A 221 -9.51 -14.30 8.09
C TYR A 221 -11.00 -13.97 8.15
N SER A 222 -11.82 -14.84 8.74
CA SER A 222 -13.27 -14.69 8.76
C SER A 222 -13.75 -13.55 9.67
N MET A 223 -13.11 -13.37 10.83
CA MET A 223 -13.55 -12.37 11.81
C MET A 223 -12.95 -10.98 11.60
N LEU A 224 -11.76 -10.90 11.02
CA LEU A 224 -11.07 -9.62 10.89
C LEU A 224 -10.80 -9.25 9.43
N GLN A 225 -10.11 -10.09 8.67
CA GLN A 225 -9.68 -9.72 7.32
C GLN A 225 -10.86 -9.54 6.38
N ALA A 226 -11.77 -10.50 6.27
CA ALA A 226 -12.90 -10.43 5.35
C ALA A 226 -13.82 -9.22 5.63
N PRO A 227 -14.22 -8.91 6.88
CA PRO A 227 -14.94 -7.67 7.18
C PRO A 227 -14.16 -6.40 6.86
N LEU A 228 -12.86 -6.34 7.20
CA LEU A 228 -12.03 -5.17 6.92
C LEU A 228 -11.82 -4.93 5.43
N THR A 229 -11.59 -5.98 4.63
CA THR A 229 -11.47 -5.86 3.18
C THR A 229 -12.80 -5.47 2.54
N MET A 230 -13.92 -6.01 3.04
CA MET A 230 -15.25 -5.65 2.57
C MET A 230 -15.58 -4.18 2.86
N LEU A 231 -15.28 -3.67 4.05
CA LEU A 231 -15.53 -2.28 4.42
C LEU A 231 -14.52 -1.33 3.76
N GLY A 232 -13.22 -1.64 3.85
CA GLY A 232 -12.14 -0.82 3.32
C GLY A 232 -12.07 -0.80 1.79
N GLY A 233 -12.61 -1.83 1.13
CA GLY A 233 -12.78 -1.91 -0.32
C GLY A 233 -14.00 -1.14 -0.84
N THR A 234 -14.66 -0.33 -0.01
CA THR A 234 -15.77 0.52 -0.46
C THR A 234 -15.30 1.88 -0.95
N VAL A 235 -16.02 2.44 -1.92
CA VAL A 235 -15.75 3.80 -2.43
C VAL A 235 -15.83 4.84 -1.32
N TRP A 236 -16.76 4.68 -0.37
CA TRP A 236 -16.96 5.61 0.73
C TRP A 236 -15.80 5.60 1.74
N ALA A 237 -15.30 4.41 2.11
CA ALA A 237 -14.17 4.30 3.02
C ALA A 237 -12.92 4.97 2.43
N LEU A 238 -12.64 4.74 1.14
CA LEU A 238 -11.51 5.34 0.46
C LEU A 238 -11.70 6.86 0.30
N ALA A 239 -12.89 7.33 -0.10
CA ALA A 239 -13.15 8.76 -0.23
C ALA A 239 -13.01 9.51 1.10
N ILE A 240 -13.53 8.95 2.20
CA ILE A 240 -13.38 9.52 3.55
C ILE A 240 -11.90 9.55 3.96
N ALA A 241 -11.14 8.47 3.69
CA ALA A 241 -9.71 8.44 3.98
C ALA A 241 -8.96 9.57 3.26
N TYR A 242 -9.31 9.85 2.00
CA TYR A 242 -8.70 10.94 1.24
C TYR A 242 -9.11 12.33 1.70
N VAL A 243 -10.35 12.51 2.15
CA VAL A 243 -10.77 13.77 2.81
C VAL A 243 -9.96 14.00 4.09
N ILE A 244 -9.80 12.98 4.92
CA ILE A 244 -8.96 13.04 6.13
C ILE A 244 -7.50 13.35 5.75
N GLN A 245 -6.95 12.68 4.74
CA GLN A 245 -5.62 12.91 4.23
C GLN A 245 -5.42 14.34 3.74
N GLY A 246 -6.40 14.90 2.99
CA GLY A 246 -6.39 16.27 2.50
C GLY A 246 -6.44 17.30 3.63
N ILE A 247 -7.21 17.03 4.70
CA ILE A 247 -7.23 17.88 5.91
C ILE A 247 -5.84 17.92 6.56
N PHE A 248 -5.14 16.80 6.71
CA PHE A 248 -3.79 16.79 7.25
C PHE A 248 -2.79 17.52 6.35
N TRP A 249 -2.87 17.33 5.03
CA TRP A 249 -2.06 18.08 4.08
C TRP A 249 -2.30 19.59 4.16
N PHE A 250 -3.53 20.01 4.38
CA PHE A 250 -3.85 21.43 4.60
C PHE A 250 -3.10 21.99 5.82
N PHE A 251 -2.91 21.23 6.89
CA PHE A 251 -2.10 21.60 8.04
C PHE A 251 -0.59 21.37 7.88
N GLY A 252 -0.12 21.02 6.69
CA GLY A 252 1.30 20.78 6.40
C GLY A 252 1.83 19.43 6.86
N ILE A 253 0.93 18.51 7.27
CA ILE A 253 1.28 17.15 7.65
C ILE A 253 1.03 16.24 6.47
N ASN A 254 1.99 15.36 6.13
CA ASN A 254 1.78 14.37 5.09
C ASN A 254 0.66 13.39 5.50
N GLY A 255 -0.54 13.60 4.96
CA GLY A 255 -1.73 12.82 5.31
C GLY A 255 -1.61 11.35 4.92
N SER A 256 -0.81 11.02 3.88
CA SER A 256 -0.57 9.64 3.48
C SER A 256 0.09 8.82 4.59
N ASN A 257 0.98 9.42 5.38
CA ASN A 257 1.62 8.75 6.52
C ASN A 257 0.63 8.33 7.61
N ILE A 258 -0.57 8.92 7.62
CA ILE A 258 -1.61 8.63 8.61
C ILE A 258 -2.56 7.55 8.09
N THR A 259 -2.96 7.62 6.84
CA THR A 259 -3.96 6.71 6.26
C THR A 259 -3.35 5.43 5.70
N SER A 260 -2.16 5.50 5.06
CA SER A 260 -1.54 4.35 4.41
C SER A 260 -1.28 3.15 5.33
N PRO A 261 -0.82 3.30 6.59
CA PRO A 261 -0.62 2.14 7.46
C PRO A 261 -1.88 1.31 7.69
N ILE A 262 -3.05 1.93 7.59
CA ILE A 262 -4.34 1.26 7.77
C ILE A 262 -4.85 0.70 6.45
N PHE A 263 -4.81 1.49 5.38
CA PHE A 263 -5.41 1.12 4.09
C PHE A 263 -4.50 0.23 3.25
N THR A 264 -3.17 0.38 3.32
CA THR A 264 -2.24 -0.41 2.50
C THR A 264 -2.42 -1.93 2.67
N PRO A 265 -2.52 -2.51 3.89
CA PRO A 265 -2.76 -3.95 4.04
C PRO A 265 -4.06 -4.41 3.37
N ILE A 266 -5.13 -3.63 3.55
CA ILE A 266 -6.46 -3.93 3.01
C ILE A 266 -6.44 -3.88 1.47
N LEU A 267 -5.98 -2.76 0.92
CA LEU A 267 -5.98 -2.53 -0.52
C LEU A 267 -5.01 -3.46 -1.25
N THR A 268 -3.87 -3.80 -0.61
CA THR A 268 -2.92 -4.76 -1.18
C THR A 268 -3.54 -6.16 -1.24
N ALA A 269 -4.26 -6.59 -0.22
CA ALA A 269 -4.96 -7.89 -0.26
C ALA A 269 -5.96 -7.95 -1.44
N LEU A 270 -6.74 -6.88 -1.66
CA LEU A 270 -7.69 -6.77 -2.78
C LEU A 270 -6.97 -6.73 -4.15
N THR A 271 -5.80 -6.10 -4.24
CA THR A 271 -4.96 -6.12 -5.44
C THR A 271 -4.48 -7.54 -5.76
N LEU A 272 -4.04 -8.29 -4.77
CA LEU A 272 -3.57 -9.68 -4.96
C LEU A 272 -4.69 -10.61 -5.42
N GLU A 273 -5.92 -10.40 -4.93
CA GLU A 273 -7.09 -11.14 -5.40
C GLU A 273 -7.37 -10.85 -6.88
N ASN A 274 -7.31 -9.57 -7.30
CA ASN A 274 -7.46 -9.19 -8.71
C ASN A 274 -6.32 -9.78 -9.56
N GLN A 275 -5.08 -9.73 -9.09
CA GLN A 275 -3.95 -10.30 -9.82
C GLN A 275 -4.08 -11.81 -10.01
N ALA A 276 -4.52 -12.52 -8.98
CA ALA A 276 -4.77 -13.97 -9.07
C ALA A 276 -5.89 -14.28 -10.07
N ALA A 277 -7.00 -13.52 -10.04
CA ALA A 277 -8.09 -13.65 -10.99
C ALA A 277 -7.65 -13.32 -12.43
N PHE A 278 -6.87 -12.26 -12.61
CA PHE A 278 -6.31 -11.87 -13.91
C PHE A 278 -5.39 -12.96 -14.48
N ALA A 279 -4.49 -13.50 -13.67
CA ALA A 279 -3.60 -14.59 -14.07
C ALA A 279 -4.37 -15.88 -14.42
N ALA A 280 -5.49 -16.14 -13.74
CA ALA A 280 -6.38 -17.28 -14.00
C ALA A 280 -7.34 -17.04 -15.19
N GLY A 281 -7.39 -15.82 -15.75
CA GLY A 281 -8.33 -15.45 -16.81
C GLY A 281 -9.81 -15.42 -16.35
N THR A 282 -10.04 -15.20 -15.05
CA THR A 282 -11.37 -15.10 -14.45
C THR A 282 -11.78 -13.64 -14.24
N ALA A 283 -13.05 -13.40 -13.92
CA ALA A 283 -13.56 -12.07 -13.63
C ALA A 283 -12.87 -11.47 -12.40
N LEU A 284 -12.47 -10.19 -12.48
CA LEU A 284 -11.83 -9.47 -11.39
C LEU A 284 -12.86 -9.17 -10.29
N PRO A 285 -12.57 -9.54 -9.01
CA PRO A 285 -13.55 -9.40 -7.94
C PRO A 285 -13.67 -7.98 -7.38
N ASN A 286 -12.60 -7.16 -7.43
CA ASN A 286 -12.50 -5.92 -6.67
C ASN A 286 -12.35 -4.69 -7.57
N ILE A 287 -13.24 -3.69 -7.43
CA ILE A 287 -13.08 -2.37 -8.08
C ILE A 287 -12.01 -1.58 -7.34
N ILE A 288 -12.20 -1.44 -6.01
CA ILE A 288 -11.28 -0.72 -5.14
C ILE A 288 -10.16 -1.66 -4.73
N ASN A 289 -8.94 -1.27 -5.05
CA ASN A 289 -7.72 -1.97 -4.69
C ASN A 289 -6.56 -0.95 -4.67
N ARG A 290 -5.34 -1.38 -4.37
CA ARG A 290 -4.19 -0.48 -4.24
C ARG A 290 -3.84 0.24 -5.55
N GLU A 291 -4.00 -0.42 -6.69
CA GLU A 291 -3.70 0.17 -7.99
C GLU A 291 -4.75 1.23 -8.38
N PHE A 292 -6.02 0.99 -8.03
CA PHE A 292 -7.06 2.00 -8.13
C PHE A 292 -6.73 3.22 -7.27
N ASP A 293 -6.36 3.00 -6.01
CA ASP A 293 -5.96 4.02 -5.05
C ASP A 293 -4.77 4.85 -5.57
N ALA A 294 -3.70 4.17 -6.00
CA ALA A 294 -2.46 4.82 -6.41
C ALA A 294 -2.57 5.65 -7.71
N PHE A 295 -3.44 5.22 -8.66
CA PHE A 295 -3.41 5.75 -10.03
C PHE A 295 -4.72 6.39 -10.50
N PHE A 296 -5.82 6.28 -9.75
CA PHE A 296 -7.09 6.91 -10.11
C PHE A 296 -7.63 7.84 -9.03
N ALA A 297 -7.12 7.80 -7.80
CA ALA A 297 -7.54 8.72 -6.75
C ALA A 297 -6.87 10.09 -6.86
N LEU A 298 -5.60 10.14 -7.26
CA LEU A 298 -4.84 11.38 -7.32
C LEU A 298 -3.76 11.37 -8.41
N PHE A 299 -3.38 12.56 -8.86
CA PHE A 299 -2.34 12.76 -9.88
C PHE A 299 -1.31 13.76 -9.36
N GLY A 300 -0.05 13.34 -9.32
CA GLY A 300 1.05 14.19 -8.86
C GLY A 300 1.14 14.38 -7.35
N GLY A 301 0.67 13.40 -6.58
CA GLY A 301 0.73 13.40 -5.12
C GLY A 301 -0.51 13.98 -4.44
N GLY A 302 -0.48 14.16 -3.12
CA GLY A 302 -1.62 14.58 -2.31
C GLY A 302 -2.33 15.81 -2.86
N GLY A 303 -3.66 15.74 -2.92
CA GLY A 303 -4.50 16.80 -3.49
C GLY A 303 -4.57 16.83 -5.02
N SER A 304 -3.97 15.87 -5.74
CA SER A 304 -3.98 15.84 -7.22
C SER A 304 -3.26 17.04 -7.86
N THR A 305 -2.09 17.38 -7.32
CA THR A 305 -1.37 18.64 -7.62
C THR A 305 -0.77 18.72 -9.02
N LEU A 306 -0.66 17.63 -9.77
CA LEU A 306 -0.24 17.68 -11.18
C LEU A 306 -1.21 18.50 -12.01
N SER A 307 -2.51 18.33 -11.79
CA SER A 307 -3.56 19.09 -12.48
C SER A 307 -3.50 20.58 -12.15
N LEU A 308 -3.18 20.93 -10.88
CA LEU A 308 -2.90 22.30 -10.46
C LEU A 308 -1.71 22.89 -11.21
N LEU A 309 -0.60 22.14 -11.34
CA LEU A 309 0.59 22.60 -12.08
C LEU A 309 0.28 22.87 -13.55
N ILE A 310 -0.48 21.99 -14.20
CA ILE A 310 -0.91 22.19 -15.59
C ILE A 310 -1.83 23.41 -15.69
N ALA A 311 -2.76 23.61 -14.75
CA ALA A 311 -3.62 24.77 -14.70
C ALA A 311 -2.81 26.09 -14.56
N ILE A 312 -1.75 26.10 -13.76
CA ILE A 312 -0.85 27.25 -13.62
C ILE A 312 -0.19 27.58 -14.94
N PHE A 313 0.37 26.60 -15.65
CA PHE A 313 1.01 26.84 -16.95
C PHE A 313 0.07 27.41 -17.99
N LEU A 314 -1.17 26.92 -18.03
CA LEU A 314 -2.13 27.30 -19.05
C LEU A 314 -2.83 28.62 -18.74
N PHE A 315 -3.08 28.92 -17.47
CA PHE A 315 -4.04 29.97 -17.10
C PHE A 315 -3.48 31.06 -16.18
N CYS A 316 -2.36 30.89 -15.49
CA CYS A 316 -1.78 31.90 -14.60
C CYS A 316 -0.82 32.84 -15.35
N ASN A 317 -0.67 34.04 -14.83
CA ASN A 317 0.19 35.08 -15.41
C ASN A 317 1.34 35.52 -14.51
N SER A 318 1.24 35.34 -13.17
CA SER A 318 2.30 35.71 -12.23
C SER A 318 3.60 34.93 -12.50
N ARG A 319 4.73 35.58 -12.37
CA ARG A 319 6.06 34.98 -12.50
C ARG A 319 6.27 33.94 -11.40
N ARG A 320 5.90 34.31 -10.17
CA ARG A 320 6.05 33.47 -8.98
C ARG A 320 5.37 32.09 -9.14
N ALA A 321 4.09 32.08 -9.57
CA ALA A 321 3.37 30.81 -9.77
C ALA A 321 4.01 29.97 -10.88
N LYS A 322 4.39 30.58 -12.00
CA LYS A 322 5.01 29.90 -13.14
C LYS A 322 6.38 29.33 -12.81
N ASP A 323 7.21 30.04 -12.05
CA ASP A 323 8.54 29.55 -11.71
C ASP A 323 8.49 28.37 -10.74
N ILE A 324 7.57 28.39 -9.77
CA ILE A 324 7.32 27.23 -8.91
C ILE A 324 6.79 26.06 -9.73
N ALA A 325 5.86 26.30 -10.67
CA ALA A 325 5.33 25.25 -11.52
C ALA A 325 6.42 24.62 -12.41
N LYS A 326 7.36 25.38 -12.96
CA LYS A 326 8.49 24.86 -13.75
C LYS A 326 9.37 23.89 -12.95
N ILE A 327 9.65 24.20 -11.69
CA ILE A 327 10.47 23.35 -10.82
C ILE A 327 9.69 22.09 -10.40
N SER A 328 8.36 22.22 -10.23
CA SER A 328 7.51 21.19 -9.65
C SER A 328 6.92 20.21 -10.67
N ILE A 329 6.85 20.57 -11.98
CA ILE A 329 6.13 19.75 -12.97
C ILE A 329 6.77 18.38 -13.18
N VAL A 330 8.11 18.32 -13.29
CA VAL A 330 8.81 17.04 -13.50
C VAL A 330 8.63 16.12 -12.30
N PRO A 331 8.94 16.51 -11.04
CA PRO A 331 8.61 15.70 -9.88
C PRO A 331 7.12 15.34 -9.81
N GLY A 332 6.22 16.27 -10.14
CA GLY A 332 4.77 16.09 -10.11
C GLY A 332 4.27 14.97 -11.05
N VAL A 333 4.86 14.82 -12.24
CA VAL A 333 4.54 13.71 -13.15
C VAL A 333 4.84 12.35 -12.50
N PHE A 334 5.84 12.28 -11.64
CA PHE A 334 6.25 11.07 -10.91
C PHE A 334 5.63 10.94 -9.50
N GLY A 335 4.64 11.77 -9.18
CA GLY A 335 3.90 11.67 -7.93
C GLY A 335 4.51 12.42 -6.74
N ILE A 336 5.55 13.22 -6.96
CA ILE A 336 6.24 14.00 -5.91
C ILE A 336 5.68 15.41 -5.88
N ASN A 337 5.01 15.81 -4.80
CA ASN A 337 4.30 17.08 -4.69
C ASN A 337 4.89 18.08 -3.68
N GLU A 338 5.91 17.70 -2.93
CA GLU A 338 6.54 18.56 -1.93
C GLU A 338 6.98 19.93 -2.51
N PRO A 339 7.57 20.02 -3.72
CA PRO A 339 7.98 21.30 -4.27
C PRO A 339 6.80 22.25 -4.51
N VAL A 340 5.63 21.74 -4.91
CA VAL A 340 4.44 22.61 -5.11
C VAL A 340 3.73 22.88 -3.80
N MET A 341 3.65 21.92 -2.87
CA MET A 341 2.98 22.08 -1.59
C MET A 341 3.62 23.16 -0.72
N TYR A 342 4.95 23.22 -0.71
CA TYR A 342 5.70 24.17 0.10
C TYR A 342 6.16 25.42 -0.71
N GLY A 343 6.28 25.33 -2.03
CA GLY A 343 6.65 26.44 -2.89
C GLY A 343 5.50 27.41 -3.13
N LEU A 344 4.32 26.92 -3.42
CA LEU A 344 3.09 27.71 -3.39
C LEU A 344 2.57 27.77 -1.95
N PRO A 345 1.97 28.88 -1.50
CA PRO A 345 1.34 28.93 -0.17
C PRO A 345 0.02 28.15 -0.18
N ILE A 346 0.10 26.81 -0.26
CA ILE A 346 -1.05 25.90 -0.23
C ILE A 346 -1.38 25.53 1.22
N VAL A 347 -0.34 25.24 2.01
CA VAL A 347 -0.49 24.91 3.43
C VAL A 347 -1.09 26.09 4.19
N LEU A 348 -2.12 25.81 4.99
CA LEU A 348 -2.89 26.80 5.77
C LEU A 348 -3.56 27.90 4.91
N ASN A 349 -3.67 27.71 3.62
CA ASN A 349 -4.33 28.65 2.73
C ASN A 349 -5.81 28.28 2.53
N PRO A 350 -6.76 29.05 3.08
CA PRO A 350 -8.18 28.76 2.97
C PRO A 350 -8.70 28.69 1.53
N ILE A 351 -8.09 29.43 0.60
CA ILE A 351 -8.47 29.44 -0.81
C ILE A 351 -8.20 28.06 -1.41
N MET A 352 -7.04 27.46 -1.10
CA MET A 352 -6.63 26.17 -1.66
C MET A 352 -7.15 24.96 -0.90
N ALA A 353 -7.76 25.15 0.29
CA ALA A 353 -8.27 24.06 1.14
C ALA A 353 -9.30 23.17 0.42
N ILE A 354 -10.27 23.80 -0.24
CA ILE A 354 -11.38 23.08 -0.87
C ILE A 354 -10.88 22.12 -1.97
N PRO A 355 -10.15 22.60 -3.01
CA PRO A 355 -9.67 21.69 -4.05
C PRO A 355 -8.67 20.66 -3.50
N LEU A 356 -7.78 21.03 -2.59
CA LEU A 356 -6.80 20.12 -1.99
C LEU A 356 -7.47 18.92 -1.28
N ILE A 357 -8.54 19.18 -0.53
CA ILE A 357 -9.21 18.17 0.29
C ILE A 357 -10.15 17.29 -0.55
N PHE A 358 -10.92 17.89 -1.46
CA PHE A 358 -12.03 17.18 -2.10
C PHE A 358 -11.73 16.63 -3.49
N THR A 359 -10.73 17.14 -4.22
CA THR A 359 -10.42 16.66 -5.57
C THR A 359 -10.15 15.15 -5.61
N PRO A 360 -9.32 14.56 -4.72
CA PRO A 360 -9.11 13.11 -4.75
C PRO A 360 -10.39 12.30 -4.47
N ALA A 361 -11.25 12.77 -3.58
CA ALA A 361 -12.52 12.08 -3.29
C ALA A 361 -13.48 12.12 -4.50
N ILE A 362 -13.47 13.20 -5.26
CA ILE A 362 -14.23 13.33 -6.50
C ILE A 362 -13.69 12.35 -7.56
N ASN A 363 -12.37 12.26 -7.71
CA ASN A 363 -11.71 11.31 -8.61
C ASN A 363 -12.09 9.87 -8.29
N ILE A 364 -12.03 9.49 -7.01
CA ILE A 364 -12.43 8.18 -6.52
C ILE A 364 -13.88 7.87 -6.93
N ALA A 365 -14.80 8.81 -6.72
CA ALA A 365 -16.22 8.61 -7.05
C ALA A 365 -16.43 8.42 -8.56
N ILE A 366 -15.78 9.22 -9.40
CA ILE A 366 -15.91 9.16 -10.86
C ILE A 366 -15.25 7.90 -11.40
N ALA A 367 -14.04 7.57 -10.96
CA ALA A 367 -13.33 6.37 -11.37
C ALA A 367 -14.09 5.10 -10.96
N TRP A 368 -14.61 5.08 -9.73
CA TRP A 368 -15.46 3.98 -9.27
C TRP A 368 -16.71 3.84 -10.12
N PHE A 369 -17.39 4.94 -10.42
CA PHE A 369 -18.58 4.92 -11.30
C PHE A 369 -18.25 4.39 -12.69
N ALA A 370 -17.16 4.88 -13.31
CA ALA A 370 -16.74 4.44 -14.64
C ALA A 370 -16.41 2.93 -14.68
N MET A 371 -15.77 2.40 -13.64
CA MET A 371 -15.43 0.99 -13.54
C MET A 371 -16.65 0.12 -13.15
N SER A 372 -17.52 0.58 -12.25
CA SER A 372 -18.71 -0.16 -11.82
C SER A 372 -19.76 -0.31 -12.93
N THR A 373 -19.83 0.65 -13.85
CA THR A 373 -20.70 0.60 -15.01
C THR A 373 -20.12 -0.16 -16.20
N GLY A 374 -18.84 -0.59 -16.12
CA GLY A 374 -18.15 -1.28 -17.21
C GLY A 374 -17.66 -0.38 -18.34
N LEU A 375 -17.76 0.96 -18.20
CA LEU A 375 -17.18 1.91 -19.16
C LEU A 375 -15.65 1.78 -19.23
N VAL A 376 -15.02 1.47 -18.11
CA VAL A 376 -13.59 1.22 -17.97
C VAL A 376 -13.40 -0.14 -17.30
N PRO A 377 -12.52 -1.01 -17.81
CA PRO A 377 -12.17 -2.26 -17.16
C PRO A 377 -11.63 -2.04 -15.74
N LEU A 378 -11.82 -3.02 -14.87
CA LEU A 378 -11.23 -2.98 -13.52
C LEU A 378 -9.70 -3.07 -13.60
N CYS A 379 -9.01 -2.53 -12.58
CA CYS A 379 -7.56 -2.67 -12.45
C CYS A 379 -7.19 -4.15 -12.32
N ASN A 380 -6.31 -4.62 -13.20
CA ASN A 380 -5.91 -6.03 -13.32
C ASN A 380 -5.09 -6.56 -12.12
N GLY A 381 -4.79 -5.72 -11.13
CA GLY A 381 -4.02 -6.09 -9.95
C GLY A 381 -2.51 -6.20 -10.17
N ILE A 382 -2.01 -5.82 -11.34
CA ILE A 382 -0.57 -5.75 -11.61
C ILE A 382 0.01 -4.56 -10.85
N MET A 383 0.90 -4.83 -9.91
CA MET A 383 1.53 -3.78 -9.12
C MET A 383 2.55 -3.01 -9.95
N LEU A 384 2.36 -1.71 -10.01
CA LEU A 384 3.26 -0.78 -10.69
C LEU A 384 4.04 0.08 -9.68
N PRO A 385 5.25 0.54 -10.05
CA PRO A 385 5.93 1.58 -9.27
C PRO A 385 5.04 2.80 -9.09
N GLY A 386 4.93 3.34 -7.88
CA GLY A 386 4.10 4.52 -7.60
C GLY A 386 4.52 5.77 -8.38
N SER A 387 5.73 5.78 -8.92
CA SER A 387 6.25 6.80 -9.83
C SER A 387 5.88 6.59 -11.30
N THR A 388 5.05 5.59 -11.65
CA THR A 388 4.62 5.38 -13.03
C THR A 388 3.75 6.56 -13.48
N PRO A 389 4.11 7.27 -14.57
CA PRO A 389 3.37 8.45 -15.01
C PRO A 389 1.90 8.14 -15.35
N PRO A 390 1.00 9.12 -15.16
CA PRO A 390 -0.37 9.03 -15.65
C PRO A 390 -0.41 8.72 -17.15
N LEU A 391 -1.51 8.19 -17.64
CA LEU A 391 -1.77 7.63 -18.96
C LEU A 391 -1.04 6.30 -19.20
N ILE A 392 0.24 6.19 -18.85
CA ILE A 392 0.97 4.91 -18.92
C ILE A 392 0.41 3.94 -17.88
N SER A 393 0.27 4.37 -16.63
CA SER A 393 -0.31 3.56 -15.56
C SER A 393 -1.75 3.14 -15.89
N GLY A 394 -2.59 4.06 -16.35
CA GLY A 394 -3.97 3.75 -16.75
C GLY A 394 -4.04 2.73 -17.87
N PHE A 395 -3.17 2.87 -18.88
CA PHE A 395 -3.10 1.92 -19.99
C PHE A 395 -2.66 0.50 -19.54
N LEU A 396 -1.66 0.41 -18.68
CA LEU A 396 -1.15 -0.87 -18.19
C LEU A 396 -2.15 -1.59 -17.27
N LEU A 397 -2.95 -0.85 -16.51
CA LEU A 397 -3.89 -1.41 -15.54
C LEU A 397 -5.26 -1.73 -16.13
N CYS A 398 -5.77 -0.88 -17.01
CA CYS A 398 -7.16 -0.91 -17.50
C CYS A 398 -7.27 -0.74 -19.02
N GLY A 399 -6.17 -0.85 -19.77
CA GLY A 399 -6.14 -0.64 -21.22
C GLY A 399 -6.31 0.85 -21.61
N TRP A 400 -6.60 1.11 -22.89
CA TRP A 400 -6.73 2.49 -23.41
C TRP A 400 -7.86 3.29 -22.72
N GLN A 401 -8.91 2.60 -22.25
CA GLN A 401 -10.00 3.23 -21.50
C GLN A 401 -9.52 3.78 -20.16
N GLY A 402 -8.58 3.08 -19.49
CA GLY A 402 -7.96 3.54 -18.25
C GLY A 402 -7.11 4.80 -18.47
N ALA A 403 -6.34 4.85 -19.55
CA ALA A 403 -5.58 6.04 -19.93
C ALA A 403 -6.51 7.23 -20.24
N LEU A 404 -7.60 6.99 -20.96
CA LEU A 404 -8.59 8.01 -21.25
C LEU A 404 -9.27 8.52 -19.97
N LEU A 405 -9.63 7.63 -19.04
CA LEU A 405 -10.20 8.03 -17.77
C LEU A 405 -9.25 8.93 -16.99
N GLN A 406 -7.96 8.58 -16.91
CA GLN A 406 -6.95 9.43 -16.25
C GLN A 406 -6.86 10.82 -16.90
N LEU A 407 -6.90 10.89 -18.23
CA LEU A 407 -6.92 12.18 -18.95
C LEU A 407 -8.13 13.01 -18.59
N VAL A 408 -9.31 12.40 -18.53
CA VAL A 408 -10.58 13.06 -18.15
C VAL A 408 -10.52 13.57 -16.71
N LEU A 409 -10.00 12.74 -15.78
CA LEU A 409 -9.85 13.13 -14.37
C LEU A 409 -8.86 14.28 -14.20
N ILE A 410 -7.71 14.25 -14.87
CA ILE A 410 -6.74 15.36 -14.86
C ILE A 410 -7.37 16.64 -15.39
N ALA A 411 -8.14 16.56 -16.49
CA ALA A 411 -8.83 17.74 -17.03
C ALA A 411 -9.92 18.28 -16.09
N LEU A 412 -10.65 17.40 -15.43
CA LEU A 412 -11.64 17.77 -14.42
C LEU A 412 -10.97 18.44 -13.20
N ASP A 413 -9.90 17.85 -12.69
CA ASP A 413 -9.13 18.42 -11.59
C ASP A 413 -8.62 19.82 -11.92
N MET A 414 -8.16 20.06 -13.16
CA MET A 414 -7.78 21.39 -13.61
C MET A 414 -8.95 22.38 -13.52
N VAL A 415 -10.15 21.97 -13.95
CA VAL A 415 -11.36 22.80 -13.85
C VAL A 415 -11.71 23.09 -12.39
N ILE A 416 -11.59 22.10 -11.51
CA ILE A 416 -11.83 22.27 -10.08
C ILE A 416 -10.82 23.27 -9.47
N TYR A 417 -9.53 23.15 -9.80
CA TYR A 417 -8.50 24.05 -9.30
C TYR A 417 -8.56 25.46 -9.87
N LEU A 418 -9.09 25.65 -11.09
CA LEU A 418 -9.01 26.90 -11.84
C LEU A 418 -9.51 28.14 -11.10
N PRO A 419 -10.70 28.18 -10.45
CA PRO A 419 -11.17 29.37 -9.76
C PRO A 419 -10.27 29.73 -8.57
N PHE A 420 -9.74 28.74 -7.86
CA PHE A 420 -8.90 28.94 -6.68
C PHE A 420 -7.50 29.42 -7.03
N ILE A 421 -6.87 28.81 -8.05
CA ILE A 421 -5.54 29.25 -8.49
C ILE A 421 -5.57 30.62 -9.16
N LYS A 422 -6.66 30.96 -9.86
CA LYS A 422 -6.85 32.31 -10.40
C LYS A 422 -6.94 33.37 -9.31
N ALA A 423 -7.63 33.08 -8.20
CA ALA A 423 -7.68 33.98 -7.06
C ALA A 423 -6.28 34.21 -6.46
N LEU A 424 -5.49 33.14 -6.33
CA LEU A 424 -4.11 33.22 -5.85
C LEU A 424 -3.18 33.95 -6.83
N ASP A 425 -3.33 33.70 -8.13
CA ASP A 425 -2.57 34.38 -9.19
C ASP A 425 -2.80 35.90 -9.18
N MET A 426 -4.04 36.34 -8.96
CA MET A 426 -4.37 37.78 -8.81
C MET A 426 -3.71 38.41 -7.58
N GLN A 427 -3.55 37.65 -6.48
CA GLN A 427 -2.81 38.16 -5.32
C GLN A 427 -1.32 38.31 -5.65
N PHE A 428 -0.70 37.32 -6.25
CA PHE A 428 0.71 37.39 -6.67
C PHE A 428 0.97 38.52 -7.65
N LEU A 429 0.11 38.74 -8.64
CA LEU A 429 0.23 39.82 -9.57
C LEU A 429 0.16 41.21 -8.90
N LYS A 430 -0.63 41.38 -7.85
CA LYS A 430 -0.68 42.62 -7.07
C LYS A 430 0.61 42.84 -6.28
N GLU A 431 1.15 41.78 -5.67
CA GLU A 431 2.42 41.83 -4.94
C GLU A 431 3.59 42.13 -5.88
N GLU A 432 3.66 41.51 -7.06
CA GLU A 432 4.69 41.75 -8.08
C GLU A 432 4.67 43.22 -8.57
N LYS A 433 3.49 43.80 -8.85
CA LYS A 433 3.34 45.19 -9.24
C LYS A 433 3.70 46.18 -8.14
N GLY A 434 3.36 45.84 -6.87
CA GLY A 434 3.75 46.67 -5.72
C GLY A 434 5.26 46.73 -5.54
N ALA A 435 5.95 45.62 -5.65
CA ALA A 435 7.41 45.52 -5.56
C ALA A 435 8.13 46.26 -6.72
N GLU A 436 7.59 46.19 -7.96
CA GLU A 436 8.14 46.96 -9.09
C GLU A 436 8.01 48.48 -8.90
N THR A 437 6.94 48.94 -8.22
CA THR A 437 6.73 50.35 -7.94
C THR A 437 7.65 50.86 -6.81
N GLU A 438 7.96 50.04 -5.80
CA GLU A 438 8.90 50.40 -4.73
C GLU A 438 10.37 50.42 -5.20
N HIS A 439 10.75 49.63 -6.19
CA HIS A 439 12.09 49.67 -6.79
C HIS A 439 12.29 50.76 -7.85
N ALA A 440 11.21 51.42 -8.29
CA ALA A 440 11.24 52.47 -9.27
C ALA A 440 11.25 53.88 -8.65
N VAL A 441 11.13 54.02 -7.33
CA VAL A 441 11.24 55.21 -6.50
C VAL A 441 12.58 55.18 -5.77
#